data_a75b899d3112cbc8bd8ead7d9696768d
#
_entry.id   a75b899d3112cbc8bd8ead7d9696768d
#
_cell.length_a   1.000
_cell.length_b   1.000
_cell.length_c   1.000
_cell.angle_alpha   90.00
_cell.angle_beta   90.00
_cell.angle_gamma   90.00
#
_symmetry.space_group_name_H-M   'P 1'
#
loop_
_entity.id
_entity.type
_entity.pdbx_description
1 polymer ?
#
loop_
_entity_poly.entity_id
_entity_poly.type
_entity_poly.pdbx_seq_one_letter_code
_entity_poly.pdbx_strand_id
1 'polypeptide(L)'
;LKQRGTPRVTEHAHIPTRPYIAERDGRAIGFIQSYIAKDSGDGWWPDETDPGVRGIDQFLADAQQLNQGVGTAMVRAFVAMLFADPTVTRIQPDPRPDNARAIRCYEKAGFRRVGEIPTPDGAAVYMVCERTGPTR
;
A
#
# COMPACT_ATOMS: atom_id res chain seq x y z
N LEU A 1 -13.32 4.86 2.12
CA LEU A 1 -12.29 4.52 3.11
C LEU A 1 -12.53 5.29 4.40
N LYS A 2 -12.38 4.60 5.50
CA LYS A 2 -12.50 5.21 6.81
C LYS A 2 -11.25 4.98 7.62
N GLN A 3 -10.76 6.02 8.26
CA GLN A 3 -9.61 5.90 9.15
C GLN A 3 -10.06 5.37 10.50
N ARG A 4 -9.33 4.40 11.01
CA ARG A 4 -9.53 3.90 12.35
C ARG A 4 -8.55 4.55 13.30
N GLY A 5 -8.95 4.71 14.56
CA GLY A 5 -8.13 5.37 15.54
C GLY A 5 -6.90 4.57 15.89
N THR A 6 -7.06 3.36 16.38
CA THR A 6 -5.93 2.60 16.89
C THR A 6 -6.00 1.17 16.40
N PRO A 7 -5.20 0.82 15.41
CA PRO A 7 -5.13 -0.56 14.97
C PRO A 7 -4.35 -1.40 15.97
N ARG A 8 -4.52 -2.67 15.88
CA ARG A 8 -3.81 -3.61 16.69
C ARG A 8 -2.55 -4.08 16.01
N VAL A 9 -1.81 -3.22 15.41
CA VAL A 9 -0.56 -3.57 14.76
C VAL A 9 0.52 -3.47 15.82
N THR A 10 0.85 -4.58 16.43
CA THR A 10 1.71 -4.54 17.59
C THR A 10 3.17 -4.62 17.25
N GLU A 11 3.53 -5.40 16.24
CA GLU A 11 4.93 -5.62 15.91
C GLU A 11 5.63 -4.36 15.44
N HIS A 12 4.87 -3.47 14.84
CA HIS A 12 5.43 -2.26 14.26
C HIS A 12 4.85 -1.01 14.90
N ALA A 13 4.54 -1.08 16.18
CA ALA A 13 3.93 0.03 16.89
C ALA A 13 4.80 1.29 16.86
N HIS A 14 6.11 1.13 16.74
CA HIS A 14 7.05 2.25 16.68
C HIS A 14 7.12 2.89 15.29
N ILE A 15 6.54 2.25 14.25
CA ILE A 15 6.54 2.79 12.90
C ILE A 15 5.23 3.54 12.70
N PRO A 16 5.29 4.83 12.39
CA PRO A 16 4.04 5.58 12.16
C PRO A 16 3.30 5.04 10.95
N THR A 17 2.12 4.49 11.18
CA THR A 17 1.26 4.02 10.11
C THR A 17 -0.07 4.74 10.18
N ARG A 18 -0.74 4.82 9.03
CA ARG A 18 -2.08 5.39 8.94
C ARG A 18 -3.00 4.29 8.42
N PRO A 19 -3.72 3.62 9.33
CA PRO A 19 -4.59 2.52 8.96
C PRO A 19 -5.99 2.99 8.59
N TYR A 20 -6.59 2.28 7.65
CA TYR A 20 -7.94 2.57 7.18
C TYR A 20 -8.69 1.25 7.02
N ILE A 21 -9.99 1.31 7.26
CA ILE A 21 -10.89 0.20 6.91
C ILE A 21 -11.58 0.60 5.61
N ALA A 22 -11.50 -0.28 4.62
CA ALA A 22 -12.26 -0.10 3.40
C ALA A 22 -13.66 -0.66 3.60
N GLU A 23 -14.67 0.10 3.21
CA GLU A 23 -16.06 -0.32 3.34
C GLU A 23 -16.77 -0.24 2.00
N ARG A 24 -17.71 -1.15 1.81
CA ARG A 24 -18.56 -1.17 0.65
C ARG A 24 -19.97 -1.50 1.12
N ASP A 25 -20.92 -0.63 0.82
CA ASP A 25 -22.33 -0.81 1.24
C ASP A 25 -22.45 -1.03 2.74
N GLY A 26 -21.66 -0.31 3.52
CA GLY A 26 -21.72 -0.38 4.98
C GLY A 26 -21.00 -1.57 5.58
N ARG A 27 -20.35 -2.40 4.77
CA ARG A 27 -19.63 -3.58 5.25
C ARG A 27 -18.13 -3.40 5.10
N ALA A 28 -17.39 -3.82 6.11
CA ALA A 28 -15.94 -3.81 6.04
C ALA A 28 -15.49 -4.88 5.04
N ILE A 29 -14.71 -4.48 4.04
CA ILE A 29 -14.23 -5.40 3.00
C ILE A 29 -12.74 -5.59 3.06
N GLY A 30 -12.02 -4.71 3.73
CA GLY A 30 -10.58 -4.87 3.82
C GLY A 30 -9.95 -3.84 4.71
N PHE A 31 -8.66 -4.01 4.88
CA PHE A 31 -7.81 -3.14 5.67
C PHE A 31 -6.68 -2.67 4.76
N ILE A 32 -6.34 -1.41 4.83
CA ILE A 32 -5.22 -0.87 4.07
C ILE A 32 -4.54 0.21 4.90
N GLN A 33 -3.23 0.26 4.84
CA GLN A 33 -2.48 1.25 5.62
C GLN A 33 -1.34 1.81 4.79
N SER A 34 -0.92 3.02 5.16
CA SER A 34 0.25 3.65 4.58
C SER A 34 1.25 4.02 5.67
N TYR A 35 2.49 4.20 5.27
CA TYR A 35 3.54 4.68 6.15
C TYR A 35 4.56 5.45 5.31
N ILE A 36 5.35 6.31 5.97
CA ILE A 36 6.41 7.04 5.28
C ILE A 36 7.59 6.11 5.10
N ALA A 37 7.95 5.82 3.86
CA ALA A 37 8.93 4.79 3.56
C ALA A 37 10.28 5.07 4.19
N LYS A 38 10.77 6.31 4.12
CA LYS A 38 12.09 6.63 4.64
C LYS A 38 12.19 6.46 6.16
N ASP A 39 11.04 6.45 6.87
CA ASP A 39 10.99 6.34 8.31
C ASP A 39 10.61 4.93 8.79
N SER A 40 10.58 3.97 7.89
CA SER A 40 10.17 2.60 8.24
C SER A 40 11.24 1.85 9.05
N GLY A 41 12.51 2.19 8.92
CA GLY A 41 13.58 1.64 9.76
C GLY A 41 13.84 0.15 9.59
N ASP A 42 14.79 -0.36 10.34
CA ASP A 42 15.04 -1.80 10.51
C ASP A 42 15.21 -2.58 9.21
N GLY A 43 15.83 -1.95 8.20
CA GLY A 43 16.10 -2.64 6.93
C GLY A 43 15.01 -2.53 5.89
N TRP A 44 13.90 -1.86 6.22
CA TRP A 44 12.86 -1.57 5.24
C TRP A 44 13.21 -0.28 4.52
N TRP A 45 13.22 -0.31 3.18
CA TRP A 45 13.49 0.87 2.34
C TRP A 45 14.73 1.63 2.78
N PRO A 46 15.89 0.94 2.94
CA PRO A 46 17.06 1.58 3.56
C PRO A 46 17.65 2.72 2.74
N ASP A 47 17.40 2.73 1.43
CA ASP A 47 17.96 3.75 0.55
C ASP A 47 16.98 4.88 0.27
N GLU A 48 15.80 4.87 0.88
CA GLU A 48 14.80 5.88 0.59
C GLU A 48 15.06 7.14 1.39
N THR A 49 15.18 8.26 0.71
CA THR A 49 15.42 9.56 1.33
C THR A 49 14.30 10.56 1.11
N ASP A 50 13.39 10.29 0.18
CA ASP A 50 12.30 11.20 -0.15
C ASP A 50 11.17 11.05 0.88
N PRO A 51 10.86 12.10 1.67
CA PRO A 51 9.79 12.01 2.66
C PRO A 51 8.39 11.91 2.05
N GLY A 52 8.27 12.13 0.74
CA GLY A 52 6.98 12.03 0.05
C GLY A 52 6.63 10.61 -0.40
N VAL A 53 7.53 9.65 -0.22
CA VAL A 53 7.27 8.27 -0.63
C VAL A 53 6.50 7.54 0.45
N ARG A 54 5.41 6.87 0.07
CA ARG A 54 4.58 6.08 0.98
C ARG A 54 4.68 4.61 0.64
N GLY A 55 4.87 3.78 1.67
CA GLY A 55 4.66 2.35 1.55
C GLY A 55 3.21 2.03 1.88
N ILE A 56 2.68 0.96 1.32
CA ILE A 56 1.32 0.53 1.60
C ILE A 56 1.25 -0.97 1.81
N ASP A 57 0.32 -1.39 2.66
CA ASP A 57 -0.03 -2.79 2.88
C ASP A 57 -1.53 -2.93 2.84
N GLN A 58 -2.03 -4.07 2.38
CA GLN A 58 -3.46 -4.31 2.30
C GLN A 58 -3.82 -5.74 2.64
N PHE A 59 -5.05 -5.93 3.15
CA PHE A 59 -5.65 -7.23 3.37
C PHE A 59 -7.13 -7.16 3.03
N LEU A 60 -7.68 -8.21 2.43
CA LEU A 60 -9.11 -8.32 2.22
C LEU A 60 -9.74 -9.10 3.36
N ALA A 61 -10.93 -8.67 3.78
CA ALA A 61 -11.63 -9.29 4.90
C ALA A 61 -12.22 -10.66 4.56
N ASP A 62 -12.57 -10.88 3.29
CA ASP A 62 -13.26 -12.08 2.85
C ASP A 62 -12.55 -12.65 1.62
N ALA A 63 -12.08 -13.88 1.74
CA ALA A 63 -11.38 -14.54 0.64
C ALA A 63 -12.24 -14.66 -0.62
N GLN A 64 -13.56 -14.75 -0.46
CA GLN A 64 -14.44 -14.84 -1.62
C GLN A 64 -14.44 -13.58 -2.48
N GLN A 65 -14.01 -12.48 -1.94
CA GLN A 65 -13.95 -11.21 -2.68
C GLN A 65 -12.69 -11.07 -3.51
N LEU A 66 -11.75 -12.02 -3.40
CA LEU A 66 -10.45 -11.90 -4.04
C LEU A 66 -10.53 -11.77 -5.56
N ASN A 67 -11.54 -12.38 -6.18
CA ASN A 67 -11.65 -12.42 -7.64
C ASN A 67 -12.76 -11.51 -8.17
N GLN A 68 -13.20 -10.55 -7.37
CA GLN A 68 -14.31 -9.68 -7.75
C GLN A 68 -13.89 -8.23 -7.99
N GLY A 69 -12.61 -7.99 -8.12
CA GLY A 69 -12.12 -6.63 -8.34
C GLY A 69 -12.17 -5.73 -7.13
N VAL A 70 -12.54 -6.26 -5.98
CA VAL A 70 -12.67 -5.48 -4.74
C VAL A 70 -11.31 -4.94 -4.30
N GLY A 71 -10.28 -5.78 -4.35
CA GLY A 71 -8.93 -5.36 -3.97
C GLY A 71 -8.42 -4.24 -4.86
N THR A 72 -8.63 -4.36 -6.17
CA THR A 72 -8.20 -3.33 -7.11
C THR A 72 -8.93 -2.02 -6.84
N ALA A 73 -10.24 -2.08 -6.60
CA ALA A 73 -11.02 -0.88 -6.31
C ALA A 73 -10.54 -0.22 -5.02
N MET A 74 -10.26 -1.02 -3.99
CA MET A 74 -9.76 -0.51 -2.71
C MET A 74 -8.41 0.19 -2.91
N VAL A 75 -7.49 -0.43 -3.65
CA VAL A 75 -6.19 0.17 -3.87
C VAL A 75 -6.31 1.46 -4.68
N ARG A 76 -7.14 1.47 -5.72
CA ARG A 76 -7.35 2.69 -6.51
C ARG A 76 -7.88 3.84 -5.67
N ALA A 77 -8.85 3.55 -4.80
CA ALA A 77 -9.40 4.59 -3.92
C ALA A 77 -8.35 5.11 -2.96
N PHE A 78 -7.52 4.21 -2.42
CA PHE A 78 -6.48 4.59 -1.49
C PHE A 78 -5.39 5.42 -2.16
N VAL A 79 -4.99 5.04 -3.37
CA VAL A 79 -4.00 5.80 -4.14
C VAL A 79 -4.50 7.22 -4.40
N ALA A 80 -5.77 7.36 -4.79
CA ALA A 80 -6.35 8.67 -5.03
C ALA A 80 -6.34 9.52 -3.75
N MET A 81 -6.67 8.90 -2.62
CA MET A 81 -6.67 9.59 -1.34
C MET A 81 -5.27 10.05 -0.95
N LEU A 82 -4.27 9.19 -1.11
CA LEU A 82 -2.90 9.54 -0.78
C LEU A 82 -2.38 10.66 -1.67
N PHE A 83 -2.64 10.59 -2.97
CA PHE A 83 -2.18 11.63 -3.89
C PHE A 83 -2.97 12.92 -3.79
N ALA A 84 -4.07 12.94 -3.05
CA ALA A 84 -4.73 14.20 -2.72
C ALA A 84 -3.84 15.08 -1.83
N ASP A 85 -2.92 14.48 -1.11
CA ASP A 85 -1.88 15.21 -0.37
C ASP A 85 -0.77 15.56 -1.37
N PRO A 86 -0.53 16.85 -1.64
CA PRO A 86 0.46 17.23 -2.65
C PRO A 86 1.89 16.90 -2.28
N THR A 87 2.17 16.56 -1.03
CA THR A 87 3.52 16.16 -0.63
C THR A 87 3.84 14.71 -0.92
N VAL A 88 2.84 13.89 -1.25
CA VAL A 88 3.07 12.48 -1.60
C VAL A 88 3.59 12.42 -3.03
N THR A 89 4.77 11.83 -3.21
CA THR A 89 5.44 11.79 -4.51
C THR A 89 5.35 10.45 -5.19
N ARG A 90 5.32 9.36 -4.42
CA ARG A 90 5.32 8.00 -4.96
C ARG A 90 4.72 7.06 -3.93
N ILE A 91 4.05 6.02 -4.40
CA ILE A 91 3.48 4.98 -3.55
C ILE A 91 4.11 3.66 -3.99
N GLN A 92 4.57 2.87 -3.00
CA GLN A 92 5.30 1.64 -3.32
C GLN A 92 4.92 0.52 -2.36
N PRO A 93 4.18 -0.48 -2.84
CA PRO A 93 3.99 -1.73 -2.12
C PRO A 93 5.15 -2.68 -2.38
N ASP A 94 5.25 -3.70 -1.53
CA ASP A 94 6.30 -4.70 -1.64
C ASP A 94 5.73 -6.10 -1.40
N PRO A 95 4.79 -6.55 -2.26
CA PRO A 95 4.20 -7.87 -2.09
C PRO A 95 5.24 -8.98 -2.24
N ARG A 96 4.98 -10.10 -1.59
CA ARG A 96 5.86 -11.26 -1.71
C ARG A 96 5.78 -11.79 -3.15
N PRO A 97 6.89 -12.34 -3.67
CA PRO A 97 6.89 -12.83 -5.06
C PRO A 97 5.86 -13.93 -5.33
N ASP A 98 5.51 -14.71 -4.30
CA ASP A 98 4.53 -15.78 -4.45
C ASP A 98 3.09 -15.29 -4.29
N ASN A 99 2.88 -14.01 -4.02
CA ASN A 99 1.54 -13.46 -3.89
C ASN A 99 1.09 -12.87 -5.22
N ALA A 100 0.82 -13.77 -6.17
CA ALA A 100 0.46 -13.35 -7.53
C ALA A 100 -0.81 -12.51 -7.57
N ARG A 101 -1.75 -12.80 -6.65
CA ARG A 101 -3.01 -12.04 -6.59
C ARG A 101 -2.75 -10.57 -6.24
N ALA A 102 -1.92 -10.34 -5.23
CA ALA A 102 -1.62 -8.96 -4.83
C ALA A 102 -0.87 -8.23 -5.93
N ILE A 103 0.09 -8.90 -6.57
CA ILE A 103 0.85 -8.29 -7.65
C ILE A 103 -0.07 -7.87 -8.78
N ARG A 104 -0.98 -8.76 -9.20
CA ARG A 104 -1.94 -8.42 -10.26
C ARG A 104 -2.86 -7.28 -9.84
N CYS A 105 -3.29 -7.30 -8.58
CA CYS A 105 -4.13 -6.24 -8.03
C CYS A 105 -3.44 -4.88 -8.15
N TYR A 106 -2.18 -4.81 -7.74
CA TYR A 106 -1.44 -3.56 -7.84
C TYR A 106 -1.24 -3.15 -9.29
N GLU A 107 -0.93 -4.10 -10.17
CA GLU A 107 -0.76 -3.78 -11.59
C GLU A 107 -2.04 -3.20 -12.19
N LYS A 108 -3.18 -3.80 -11.87
CA LYS A 108 -4.47 -3.28 -12.34
C LYS A 108 -4.78 -1.91 -11.77
N ALA A 109 -4.26 -1.61 -10.60
CA ALA A 109 -4.48 -0.31 -9.98
C ALA A 109 -3.49 0.77 -10.47
N GLY A 110 -2.58 0.41 -11.37
CA GLY A 110 -1.69 1.39 -11.99
C GLY A 110 -0.25 1.33 -11.54
N PHE A 111 0.12 0.31 -10.76
CA PHE A 111 1.50 0.15 -10.33
C PHE A 111 2.30 -0.63 -11.37
N ARG A 112 3.58 -0.30 -11.51
CA ARG A 112 4.49 -1.06 -12.37
C ARG A 112 5.51 -1.80 -11.53
N ARG A 113 5.94 -2.96 -11.99
CA ARG A 113 7.00 -3.72 -11.34
C ARG A 113 8.34 -3.09 -11.70
N VAL A 114 9.19 -2.93 -10.68
CA VAL A 114 10.56 -2.46 -10.89
C VAL A 114 11.54 -3.61 -10.81
N GLY A 115 11.36 -4.53 -9.87
CA GLY A 115 12.25 -5.66 -9.67
C GLY A 115 12.01 -6.29 -8.33
N GLU A 116 12.95 -7.12 -7.88
CA GLU A 116 12.88 -7.71 -6.55
C GLU A 116 13.89 -7.04 -5.64
N ILE A 117 13.52 -6.90 -4.38
CA ILE A 117 14.37 -6.31 -3.36
C ILE A 117 14.41 -7.24 -2.15
N PRO A 118 15.50 -7.21 -1.39
CA PRO A 118 15.54 -7.91 -0.10
C PRO A 118 14.81 -7.08 0.94
N THR A 119 14.11 -7.75 1.84
CA THR A 119 13.49 -7.10 3.01
C THR A 119 13.80 -7.94 4.23
N PRO A 120 13.54 -7.43 5.46
CA PRO A 120 13.69 -8.24 6.66
C PRO A 120 12.85 -9.51 6.64
N ASP A 121 11.78 -9.56 5.85
CA ASP A 121 10.91 -10.73 5.73
C ASP A 121 11.21 -11.59 4.49
N GLY A 122 12.32 -11.33 3.79
CA GLY A 122 12.69 -12.06 2.58
C GLY A 122 12.51 -11.23 1.33
N ALA A 123 12.57 -11.85 0.17
CA ALA A 123 12.45 -11.15 -1.09
C ALA A 123 11.04 -10.59 -1.26
N ALA A 124 10.95 -9.43 -1.89
CA ALA A 124 9.67 -8.81 -2.23
C ALA A 124 9.76 -8.25 -3.64
N VAL A 125 8.60 -8.13 -4.28
CA VAL A 125 8.49 -7.49 -5.58
C VAL A 125 8.31 -5.99 -5.33
N TYR A 126 9.23 -5.20 -5.82
CA TYR A 126 9.18 -3.75 -5.69
C TYR A 126 8.30 -3.20 -6.80
N MET A 127 7.25 -2.49 -6.43
CA MET A 127 6.32 -1.90 -7.37
C MET A 127 6.12 -0.44 -7.03
N VAL A 128 5.84 0.38 -8.03
CA VAL A 128 5.70 1.82 -7.82
C VAL A 128 4.53 2.38 -8.62
N CYS A 129 3.91 3.39 -8.03
CA CYS A 129 2.97 4.26 -8.71
C CYS A 129 3.41 5.69 -8.42
N GLU A 130 3.82 6.41 -9.44
CA GLU A 130 4.31 7.76 -9.27
C GLU A 130 3.20 8.76 -9.53
N ARG A 131 3.31 9.93 -8.91
CA ARG A 131 2.32 10.98 -9.13
C ARG A 131 2.30 11.32 -10.62
N THR A 132 1.11 11.24 -11.19
CA THR A 132 0.91 11.71 -12.55
C THR A 132 0.94 13.22 -12.49
N GLY A 133 1.92 13.82 -13.11
CA GLY A 133 2.01 15.26 -13.12
C GLY A 133 0.78 15.87 -13.77
N PRO A 134 0.53 17.14 -13.51
CA PRO A 134 -0.56 17.80 -14.18
C PRO A 134 -0.35 17.72 -15.67
N THR A 135 -1.42 17.41 -16.37
CA THR A 135 -1.36 17.36 -17.82
C THR A 135 -1.22 18.79 -18.32
N ARG A 136 -0.22 18.99 -19.11
CA ARG A 136 -0.02 20.30 -19.70
C ARG A 136 -0.78 20.45 -20.98
#